data_b209821bc68b6e18bf0d8ba16ec6bfe6
#
_entry.id   b209821bc68b6e18bf0d8ba16ec6bfe6
#
_cell.length_a   1.000
_cell.length_b   1.000
_cell.length_c   1.000
_cell.angle_alpha   90.00
_cell.angle_beta   90.00
_cell.angle_gamma   90.00
#
_symmetry.space_group_name_H-M   'P 1'
#
loop_
_entity.id
_entity.type
_entity.pdbx_description
1 polymer ?
#
loop_
_entity_poly.entity_id
_entity_poly.type
_entity_poly.pdbx_seq_one_letter_code
_entity_poly.pdbx_strand_id
1 'polypeptide(L)'
;LQINGSFYLYDYESIHTVATEVTSLGGTSTSVLEAPGAEVMGIEAEVLWLATDNLTLGGNFSYTPNEYTKDLEILDPASIETPTSLYPDRETNRKNINGNQLLQVPELKYTAYGTYSVPLDAGANLDLSAVYSWTDDVYYSPFENMSEMAEAYGRLDMRATWTNAEQNLEVAAFCNNVLDDVA
;
A
#
# COMPACT_ATOMS: atom_id res chain seq x y z
N LEU A 1 26.11 1.21 10.58
CA LEU A 1 25.02 1.92 9.93
C LEU A 1 25.17 1.77 8.42
N GLN A 2 24.10 1.32 7.75
CA GLN A 2 23.95 1.30 6.30
C GLN A 2 22.71 2.09 5.92
N ILE A 3 22.81 2.93 4.89
CA ILE A 3 21.70 3.69 4.35
C ILE A 3 21.75 3.55 2.84
N ASN A 4 20.64 3.16 2.24
CA ASN A 4 20.43 3.14 0.79
C ASN A 4 19.27 4.06 0.47
N GLY A 5 19.27 4.67 -0.71
CA GLY A 5 18.19 5.50 -1.17
C GLY A 5 18.12 5.56 -2.69
N SER A 6 16.93 5.74 -3.21
CA SER A 6 16.68 5.95 -4.64
C SER A 6 15.67 7.07 -4.84
N PHE A 7 15.76 7.70 -6.00
CA PHE A 7 14.77 8.63 -6.52
C PHE A 7 14.50 8.27 -7.97
N TYR A 8 13.24 8.30 -8.38
CA TYR A 8 12.84 8.02 -9.74
C TYR A 8 11.64 8.87 -10.16
N LEU A 9 11.53 9.07 -11.47
CA LEU A 9 10.41 9.71 -12.13
C LEU A 9 10.07 8.89 -13.38
N TYR A 10 8.81 8.49 -13.49
CA TYR A 10 8.25 7.85 -14.67
C TYR A 10 7.15 8.73 -15.25
N ASP A 11 7.29 9.09 -16.51
CA ASP A 11 6.27 9.74 -17.31
C ASP A 11 5.78 8.73 -18.35
N TYR A 12 4.54 8.33 -18.24
CA TYR A 12 3.89 7.37 -19.13
C TYR A 12 3.06 8.13 -20.16
N GLU A 13 3.34 7.92 -21.45
CA GLU A 13 2.50 8.46 -22.53
C GLU A 13 1.09 7.90 -22.46
N SER A 14 0.95 6.63 -22.01
CA SER A 14 -0.32 5.97 -21.72
C SER A 14 -0.17 4.87 -20.69
N ILE A 15 -1.25 4.57 -19.98
CA ILE A 15 -1.36 3.50 -19.00
C ILE A 15 -2.71 2.81 -19.12
N HIS A 16 -2.77 1.51 -18.81
CA HIS A 16 -4.05 0.80 -18.78
C HIS A 16 -4.81 1.10 -17.49
N THR A 17 -6.08 1.44 -17.63
CA THR A 17 -7.01 1.60 -16.50
C THR A 17 -8.30 0.82 -16.77
N VAL A 18 -9.13 0.68 -15.73
CA VAL A 18 -10.42 -0.01 -15.83
C VAL A 18 -11.51 1.03 -16.04
N ALA A 19 -12.38 0.79 -17.02
CA ALA A 19 -13.54 1.64 -17.24
C ALA A 19 -14.82 0.82 -17.43
N THR A 20 -15.92 1.39 -17.00
CA THR A 20 -17.26 0.88 -17.25
C THR A 20 -17.88 1.71 -18.36
N GLU A 21 -18.48 1.02 -19.34
CA GLU A 21 -19.17 1.64 -20.44
C GLU A 21 -20.62 1.13 -20.54
N VAL A 22 -21.50 1.96 -21.07
CA VAL A 22 -22.89 1.56 -21.34
C VAL A 22 -22.95 0.85 -22.69
N THR A 23 -23.48 -0.37 -22.68
CA THR A 23 -23.68 -1.13 -23.91
C THR A 23 -24.91 -0.64 -24.68
N SER A 24 -24.96 -0.93 -25.98
CA SER A 24 -26.10 -0.58 -26.86
C SER A 24 -27.43 -1.19 -26.41
N LEU A 25 -27.41 -2.22 -25.57
CA LEU A 25 -28.58 -2.87 -24.99
C LEU A 25 -29.00 -2.30 -23.62
N GLY A 26 -28.34 -1.21 -23.18
CA GLY A 26 -28.65 -0.54 -21.90
C GLY A 26 -28.04 -1.18 -20.67
N GLY A 27 -27.24 -2.24 -20.83
CA GLY A 27 -26.40 -2.82 -19.75
C GLY A 27 -25.09 -2.06 -19.59
N THR A 28 -24.27 -2.49 -18.62
CA THR A 28 -22.90 -2.00 -18.43
C THR A 28 -21.90 -3.11 -18.77
N SER A 29 -20.75 -2.72 -19.28
CA SER A 29 -19.61 -3.60 -19.53
C SER A 29 -18.37 -2.95 -18.98
N THR A 30 -17.59 -3.71 -18.21
CA THR A 30 -16.28 -3.25 -17.70
C THR A 30 -15.21 -3.74 -18.65
N SER A 31 -14.34 -2.86 -19.07
CA SER A 31 -13.23 -3.14 -19.97
C SER A 31 -11.96 -2.44 -19.48
N VAL A 32 -10.82 -2.93 -19.95
CA VAL A 32 -9.55 -2.23 -19.81
C VAL A 32 -9.41 -1.27 -20.98
N LEU A 33 -9.16 0.00 -20.67
CA LEU A 33 -8.89 1.00 -21.68
C LEU A 33 -7.53 1.68 -21.43
N GLU A 34 -7.07 2.38 -22.43
CA GLU A 34 -5.83 3.14 -22.40
C GLU A 34 -6.11 4.56 -21.91
N ALA A 35 -5.60 4.91 -20.72
CA ALA A 35 -5.60 6.28 -20.23
C ALA A 35 -4.41 7.05 -20.83
N PRO A 36 -4.59 8.30 -21.28
CA PRO A 36 -3.63 8.99 -22.16
C PRO A 36 -2.43 9.61 -21.46
N GLY A 37 -2.16 9.31 -20.22
CA GLY A 37 -0.95 9.78 -19.53
C GLY A 37 -1.01 9.52 -18.05
N ALA A 38 0.16 9.26 -17.45
CA ALA A 38 0.32 9.15 -16.00
C ALA A 38 1.73 9.54 -15.59
N GLU A 39 1.87 10.09 -14.41
CA GLU A 39 3.17 10.36 -13.79
C GLU A 39 3.29 9.60 -12.47
N VAL A 40 4.46 9.04 -12.23
CA VAL A 40 4.82 8.39 -10.96
C VAL A 40 6.18 8.89 -10.55
N MET A 41 6.25 9.57 -9.43
CA MET A 41 7.50 9.98 -8.82
C MET A 41 7.73 9.17 -7.54
N GLY A 42 8.96 8.80 -7.23
CA GLY A 42 9.21 8.05 -6.01
C GLY A 42 10.52 8.39 -5.33
N ILE A 43 10.47 8.36 -4.00
CA ILE A 43 11.62 8.39 -3.12
C ILE A 43 11.56 7.15 -2.26
N GLU A 44 12.64 6.36 -2.28
CA GLU A 44 12.78 5.17 -1.45
C GLU A 44 14.01 5.30 -0.56
N ALA A 45 13.91 4.80 0.65
CA ALA A 45 15.03 4.74 1.58
C ALA A 45 14.99 3.42 2.36
N GLU A 46 16.18 2.90 2.65
CA GLU A 46 16.40 1.75 3.52
C GLU A 46 17.50 2.07 4.52
N VAL A 47 17.30 1.69 5.76
CA VAL A 47 18.24 1.88 6.85
C VAL A 47 18.43 0.57 7.61
N LEU A 48 19.67 0.21 7.89
CA LEU A 48 20.05 -0.84 8.82
C LEU A 48 21.10 -0.29 9.79
N TRP A 49 20.81 -0.34 11.07
CA TRP A 49 21.64 0.22 12.11
C TRP A 49 21.85 -0.76 13.27
N LEU A 50 23.10 -1.16 13.47
CA LEU A 50 23.55 -1.83 14.69
C LEU A 50 23.75 -0.73 15.75
N ALA A 51 22.70 -0.42 16.50
CA ALA A 51 22.67 0.70 17.45
C ALA A 51 23.57 0.42 18.67
N THR A 52 23.58 -0.84 19.10
CA THR A 52 24.51 -1.38 20.12
C THR A 52 24.91 -2.81 19.73
N ASP A 53 25.75 -3.45 20.53
CA ASP A 53 26.11 -4.88 20.34
C ASP A 53 24.88 -5.80 20.41
N ASN A 54 23.82 -5.35 21.09
CA ASN A 54 22.62 -6.13 21.34
C ASN A 54 21.37 -5.60 20.64
N LEU A 55 21.43 -4.42 19.99
CA LEU A 55 20.27 -3.79 19.37
C LEU A 55 20.52 -3.51 17.89
N THR A 56 19.72 -4.17 17.07
CA THR A 56 19.63 -3.91 15.64
C THR A 56 18.31 -3.23 15.33
N LEU A 57 18.35 -2.12 14.61
CA LEU A 57 17.19 -1.39 14.11
C LEU A 57 17.29 -1.31 12.59
N GLY A 58 16.15 -1.34 11.94
CA GLY A 58 16.10 -1.15 10.50
C GLY A 58 14.72 -0.71 10.04
N GLY A 59 14.64 -0.36 8.77
CA GLY A 59 13.40 0.02 8.16
C GLY A 59 13.56 0.37 6.69
N ASN A 60 12.44 0.41 6.02
CA ASN A 60 12.31 0.90 4.67
C ASN A 60 11.16 1.91 4.60
N PHE A 61 11.25 2.78 3.64
CA PHE A 61 10.30 3.86 3.39
C PHE A 61 10.16 4.03 1.89
N SER A 62 8.93 4.20 1.41
CA SER A 62 8.62 4.54 0.03
C SER A 62 7.55 5.61 0.03
N TYR A 63 7.81 6.73 -0.64
CA TYR A 63 6.84 7.76 -0.94
C TYR A 63 6.73 7.88 -2.46
N THR A 64 5.54 7.57 -2.99
CA THR A 64 5.30 7.37 -4.43
C THR A 64 4.05 8.14 -4.86
N PRO A 65 4.08 9.49 -4.85
CA PRO A 65 3.02 10.28 -5.46
C PRO A 65 2.84 9.90 -6.93
N ASN A 66 1.59 9.78 -7.33
CA ASN A 66 1.24 9.29 -8.66
C ASN A 66 -0.12 9.84 -9.08
N GLU A 67 -0.29 10.14 -10.36
CA GLU A 67 -1.53 10.70 -10.88
C GLU A 67 -1.72 10.44 -12.38
N TYR A 68 -2.96 10.49 -12.82
CA TYR A 68 -3.29 10.64 -14.23
C TYR A 68 -3.05 12.09 -14.66
N THR A 69 -2.31 12.31 -15.75
CA THR A 69 -1.82 13.65 -16.13
C THR A 69 -2.60 14.28 -17.29
N LYS A 70 -3.54 13.58 -17.89
CA LYS A 70 -4.33 14.07 -19.02
C LYS A 70 -5.81 13.78 -18.85
N ASP A 71 -6.61 14.63 -19.48
CA ASP A 71 -8.06 14.51 -19.46
C ASP A 71 -8.54 13.20 -20.07
N LEU A 72 -9.29 12.46 -19.30
CA LEU A 72 -10.04 11.30 -19.74
C LEU A 72 -11.38 11.24 -18.98
N GLU A 73 -12.45 11.38 -19.73
CA GLU A 73 -13.80 11.26 -19.18
C GLU A 73 -14.32 9.85 -19.34
N ILE A 74 -14.55 9.17 -18.22
CA ILE A 74 -15.12 7.82 -18.17
C ILE A 74 -16.32 7.78 -17.24
N LEU A 75 -17.20 6.80 -17.46
CA LEU A 75 -18.40 6.61 -16.65
C LEU A 75 -18.03 6.19 -15.24
N ASP A 76 -18.50 6.91 -14.23
CA ASP A 76 -18.40 6.51 -12.83
C ASP A 76 -19.62 5.68 -12.41
N PRO A 77 -19.47 4.36 -12.20
CA PRO A 77 -20.59 3.50 -11.81
C PRO A 77 -21.17 3.83 -10.43
N ALA A 78 -20.34 4.35 -9.51
CA ALA A 78 -20.76 4.67 -8.15
C ALA A 78 -21.66 5.95 -8.11
N SER A 79 -21.56 6.81 -9.10
CA SER A 79 -22.39 8.01 -9.21
C SER A 79 -23.75 7.77 -9.86
N ILE A 80 -24.06 6.54 -10.26
CA ILE A 80 -25.38 6.16 -10.77
C ILE A 80 -26.32 6.08 -9.57
N GLU A 81 -26.96 7.20 -9.25
CA GLU A 81 -28.08 7.21 -8.31
C GLU A 81 -29.16 6.22 -8.76
N THR A 82 -29.74 5.52 -7.78
CA THR A 82 -30.75 4.48 -7.96
C THR A 82 -31.77 4.86 -9.03
N PRO A 83 -32.13 3.97 -9.97
CA PRO A 83 -32.96 4.27 -11.14
C PRO A 83 -34.41 4.56 -10.73
N THR A 84 -34.72 5.81 -10.49
CA THR A 84 -36.09 6.29 -10.41
C THR A 84 -36.61 6.79 -11.76
N SER A 85 -35.79 6.95 -12.75
CA SER A 85 -36.17 7.13 -14.15
C SER A 85 -35.66 5.94 -14.97
N LEU A 86 -36.48 5.45 -15.87
CA LEU A 86 -36.21 4.28 -16.71
C LEU A 86 -34.93 4.37 -17.57
N TYR A 87 -34.35 5.56 -17.68
CA TYR A 87 -33.02 5.80 -18.26
C TYR A 87 -32.50 7.13 -17.67
N PRO A 88 -31.63 7.09 -16.62
CA PRO A 88 -30.83 8.26 -16.32
C PRO A 88 -30.01 8.55 -17.58
N ASP A 89 -29.80 9.83 -17.84
CA ASP A 89 -28.90 10.28 -18.90
C ASP A 89 -27.48 9.86 -18.50
N ARG A 90 -27.12 8.62 -18.86
CA ARG A 90 -25.89 7.96 -18.38
C ARG A 90 -24.63 8.63 -18.90
N GLU A 91 -24.77 9.50 -19.90
CA GLU A 91 -23.68 10.34 -20.40
C GLU A 91 -23.30 11.43 -19.42
N THR A 92 -24.22 11.85 -18.52
CA THR A 92 -23.92 12.90 -17.52
C THR A 92 -23.12 12.42 -16.31
N ASN A 93 -22.95 11.10 -16.14
CA ASN A 93 -22.20 10.49 -15.03
C ASN A 93 -20.73 10.22 -15.40
N ARG A 94 -20.23 10.86 -16.43
CA ARG A 94 -18.79 10.82 -16.75
C ARG A 94 -18.04 11.78 -15.85
N LYS A 95 -16.92 11.32 -15.33
CA LYS A 95 -15.97 12.10 -14.55
C LYS A 95 -14.64 12.12 -15.24
N ASN A 96 -13.97 13.26 -15.20
CA ASN A 96 -12.58 13.38 -15.60
C ASN A 96 -11.70 12.82 -14.49
N ILE A 97 -10.75 11.96 -14.86
CA ILE A 97 -9.81 11.34 -13.92
C ILE A 97 -8.45 12.04 -13.88
N ASN A 98 -8.26 13.12 -14.64
CA ASN A 98 -7.03 13.92 -14.60
C ASN A 98 -6.76 14.45 -13.19
N GLY A 99 -5.56 14.23 -12.67
CA GLY A 99 -5.16 14.58 -11.31
C GLY A 99 -5.52 13.54 -10.25
N ASN A 100 -6.26 12.49 -10.61
CA ASN A 100 -6.57 11.41 -9.68
C ASN A 100 -5.42 10.41 -9.57
N GLN A 101 -5.33 9.77 -8.41
CA GLN A 101 -4.35 8.75 -8.09
C GLN A 101 -4.53 7.50 -8.95
N LEU A 102 -3.42 6.81 -9.24
CA LEU A 102 -3.45 5.53 -9.95
C LEU A 102 -4.04 4.43 -9.06
N LEU A 103 -4.70 3.47 -9.72
CA LEU A 103 -5.34 2.34 -9.05
C LEU A 103 -4.34 1.51 -8.26
N GLN A 104 -4.68 1.23 -7.00
CA GLN A 104 -3.95 0.32 -6.11
C GLN A 104 -2.47 0.71 -5.86
N VAL A 105 -2.15 1.99 -5.99
CA VAL A 105 -0.82 2.52 -5.71
C VAL A 105 -0.89 3.41 -4.47
N PRO A 106 -0.56 2.91 -3.27
CA PRO A 106 -0.52 3.75 -2.07
C PRO A 106 0.63 4.74 -2.19
N GLU A 107 0.41 5.99 -1.79
CA GLU A 107 1.45 7.02 -1.85
C GLU A 107 2.55 6.81 -0.82
N LEU A 108 2.19 6.33 0.36
CA LEU A 108 3.14 6.12 1.44
C LEU A 108 3.12 4.69 1.95
N LYS A 109 4.29 4.07 2.00
CA LYS A 109 4.52 2.80 2.70
C LYS A 109 5.80 2.86 3.50
N TYR A 110 5.77 2.33 4.71
CA TYR A 110 7.00 2.13 5.47
C TYR A 110 6.92 0.92 6.38
N THR A 111 8.11 0.39 6.69
CA THR A 111 8.28 -0.66 7.69
C THR A 111 9.43 -0.25 8.60
N ALA A 112 9.21 -0.36 9.90
CA ALA A 112 10.26 -0.22 10.89
C ALA A 112 10.36 -1.52 11.68
N TYR A 113 11.57 -1.99 11.92
CA TYR A 113 11.78 -3.21 12.71
C TYR A 113 12.96 -3.07 13.65
N GLY A 114 12.93 -3.85 14.71
CA GLY A 114 14.02 -3.92 15.65
C GLY A 114 14.14 -5.29 16.30
N THR A 115 15.37 -5.67 16.63
CA THR A 115 15.66 -6.86 17.40
C THR A 115 16.62 -6.50 18.53
N TYR A 116 16.23 -6.87 19.75
CA TYR A 116 17.05 -6.72 20.94
C TYR A 116 17.40 -8.08 21.50
N SER A 117 18.69 -8.38 21.53
CA SER A 117 19.24 -9.65 22.02
C SER A 117 19.63 -9.50 23.49
N VAL A 118 19.02 -10.29 24.36
CA VAL A 118 19.28 -10.33 25.80
C VAL A 118 20.13 -11.58 26.09
N PRO A 119 21.44 -11.46 26.33
CA PRO A 119 22.23 -12.57 26.79
C PRO A 119 21.76 -12.99 28.20
N LEU A 120 21.51 -14.28 28.38
CA LEU A 120 21.07 -14.88 29.62
C LEU A 120 22.22 -15.67 30.27
N ASP A 121 22.00 -16.01 31.55
CA ASP A 121 22.94 -16.87 32.27
C ASP A 121 23.12 -18.22 31.57
N ALA A 122 24.30 -18.84 31.82
CA ALA A 122 24.69 -20.10 31.23
C ALA A 122 24.82 -20.12 29.70
N GLY A 123 24.86 -18.94 29.02
CA GLY A 123 25.10 -18.85 27.58
C GLY A 123 23.85 -18.96 26.72
N ALA A 124 22.67 -19.00 27.29
CA ALA A 124 21.41 -18.89 26.55
C ALA A 124 21.17 -17.45 26.07
N ASN A 125 20.30 -17.27 25.10
CA ASN A 125 19.93 -15.95 24.57
C ASN A 125 18.41 -15.80 24.44
N LEU A 126 17.91 -14.57 24.60
CA LEU A 126 16.52 -14.21 24.33
C LEU A 126 16.50 -13.06 23.33
N ASP A 127 15.99 -13.31 22.14
CA ASP A 127 15.80 -12.27 21.10
C ASP A 127 14.36 -11.78 21.13
N LEU A 128 14.20 -10.49 21.32
CA LEU A 128 12.92 -9.78 21.25
C LEU A 128 12.89 -8.99 19.96
N SER A 129 11.94 -9.27 19.08
CA SER A 129 11.79 -8.56 17.81
C SER A 129 10.39 -7.99 17.64
N ALA A 130 10.31 -6.85 16.99
CA ALA A 130 9.08 -6.21 16.59
C ALA A 130 9.22 -5.68 15.17
N VAL A 131 8.14 -5.75 14.40
CA VAL A 131 8.02 -5.20 13.04
C VAL A 131 6.73 -4.43 12.97
N TYR A 132 6.82 -3.15 12.64
CA TYR A 132 5.68 -2.31 12.35
C TYR A 132 5.68 -1.94 10.88
N SER A 133 4.57 -2.17 10.18
CA SER A 133 4.36 -1.77 8.79
C SER A 133 3.14 -0.87 8.68
N TRP A 134 3.24 0.15 7.84
CA TRP A 134 2.18 1.06 7.48
C TRP A 134 1.99 1.08 5.97
N THR A 135 0.74 1.10 5.54
CA THR A 135 0.35 1.30 4.15
C THR A 135 -0.75 2.35 4.13
N ASP A 136 -0.58 3.34 3.28
CA ASP A 136 -1.56 4.41 3.05
C ASP A 136 -2.80 3.89 2.36
N ASP A 137 -3.84 4.70 2.29
CA ASP A 137 -5.05 4.35 1.58
C ASP A 137 -4.79 4.06 0.08
N VAL A 138 -5.64 3.25 -0.48
CA VAL A 138 -5.59 2.89 -1.91
C VAL A 138 -6.99 2.90 -2.50
N TYR A 139 -7.09 3.41 -3.73
CA TYR A 139 -8.32 3.41 -4.50
C TYR A 139 -8.39 2.21 -5.43
N TYR A 140 -9.57 1.59 -5.51
CA TYR A 140 -9.86 0.49 -6.42
C TYR A 140 -10.59 0.94 -7.68
N SER A 141 -10.91 2.24 -7.76
CA SER A 141 -11.46 2.89 -8.95
C SER A 141 -10.68 4.17 -9.27
N PRO A 142 -10.66 4.62 -10.53
CA PRO A 142 -9.95 5.83 -10.91
C PRO A 142 -10.66 7.13 -10.49
N PHE A 143 -11.74 7.03 -9.71
CA PHE A 143 -12.60 8.18 -9.33
C PHE A 143 -12.39 8.66 -7.90
N GLU A 144 -11.49 8.01 -7.13
CA GLU A 144 -11.24 8.31 -5.72
C GLU A 144 -12.52 8.32 -4.85
N ASN A 145 -13.46 7.42 -5.17
CA ASN A 145 -14.66 7.29 -4.38
C ASN A 145 -14.35 6.59 -3.04
N MET A 146 -14.79 7.17 -1.93
CA MET A 146 -14.57 6.59 -0.59
C MET A 146 -15.16 5.18 -0.42
N SER A 147 -16.19 4.83 -1.18
CA SER A 147 -16.79 3.48 -1.16
C SER A 147 -15.94 2.42 -1.88
N GLU A 148 -14.93 2.86 -2.62
CA GLU A 148 -14.02 2.03 -3.41
C GLU A 148 -12.57 2.25 -2.97
N MET A 149 -12.37 2.59 -1.70
CA MET A 149 -11.08 2.84 -1.07
C MET A 149 -10.86 1.83 0.06
N ALA A 150 -9.66 1.29 0.17
CA ALA A 150 -9.20 0.70 1.42
C ALA A 150 -8.51 1.79 2.24
N GLU A 151 -8.94 1.93 3.49
CA GLU A 151 -8.34 2.91 4.41
C GLU A 151 -6.89 2.54 4.74
N ALA A 152 -6.09 3.55 5.05
CA ALA A 152 -4.74 3.36 5.53
C ALA A 152 -4.72 2.49 6.80
N TYR A 153 -3.74 1.60 6.92
CA TYR A 153 -3.64 0.69 8.06
C TYR A 153 -2.21 0.48 8.54
N GLY A 154 -2.08 0.14 9.82
CA GLY A 154 -0.82 -0.18 10.47
C GLY A 154 -0.84 -1.54 11.14
N ARG A 155 0.18 -2.36 10.90
CA ARG A 155 0.31 -3.69 11.48
C ARG A 155 1.58 -3.78 12.33
N LEU A 156 1.41 -4.26 13.57
CA LEU A 156 2.51 -4.57 14.48
C LEU A 156 2.58 -6.07 14.74
N ASP A 157 3.70 -6.67 14.40
CA ASP A 157 4.02 -8.07 14.70
C ASP A 157 5.15 -8.11 15.75
N MET A 158 5.05 -8.99 16.72
CA MET A 158 6.04 -9.17 17.79
C MET A 158 6.44 -10.64 17.93
N ARG A 159 7.71 -10.87 18.26
CA ARG A 159 8.25 -12.21 18.49
C ARG A 159 9.28 -12.20 19.60
N ALA A 160 9.23 -13.21 20.47
CA ALA A 160 10.27 -13.52 21.44
C ALA A 160 10.81 -14.94 21.15
N THR A 161 12.12 -15.04 20.99
CA THR A 161 12.79 -16.30 20.68
C THR A 161 13.85 -16.59 21.73
N TRP A 162 13.71 -17.67 22.45
CA TRP A 162 14.71 -18.17 23.39
C TRP A 162 15.52 -19.27 22.73
N THR A 163 16.86 -19.20 22.84
CA THR A 163 17.80 -20.19 22.33
C THR A 163 18.70 -20.64 23.47
N ASN A 164 18.89 -21.97 23.61
CA ASN A 164 19.78 -22.49 24.64
C ASN A 164 21.26 -22.25 24.33
N ALA A 165 22.14 -22.46 25.31
CA ALA A 165 23.56 -22.21 25.19
C ALA A 165 24.27 -23.05 24.08
N GLU A 166 23.77 -24.23 23.83
CA GLU A 166 24.33 -25.14 22.80
C GLU A 166 23.81 -24.84 21.40
N GLN A 167 22.85 -23.85 21.26
CA GLN A 167 22.19 -23.45 20.01
C GLN A 167 21.53 -24.61 19.26
N ASN A 168 21.09 -25.63 19.97
CA ASN A 168 20.44 -26.81 19.42
C ASN A 168 18.94 -26.89 19.77
N LEU A 169 18.45 -25.97 20.61
CA LEU A 169 17.03 -25.85 20.97
C LEU A 169 16.61 -24.39 20.93
N GLU A 170 15.54 -24.13 20.19
CA GLU A 170 14.89 -22.82 20.09
C GLU A 170 13.41 -22.94 20.47
N VAL A 171 12.92 -21.99 21.24
CA VAL A 171 11.50 -21.84 21.58
C VAL A 171 11.08 -20.43 21.26
N ALA A 172 10.04 -20.28 20.43
CA ALA A 172 9.54 -18.97 20.04
C ALA A 172 8.06 -18.80 20.40
N ALA A 173 7.73 -17.61 20.89
CA ALA A 173 6.37 -17.10 21.00
C ALA A 173 6.23 -15.89 20.09
N PHE A 174 5.08 -15.74 19.42
CA PHE A 174 4.82 -14.60 18.55
C PHE A 174 3.35 -14.18 18.63
N CYS A 175 3.13 -12.91 18.31
CA CYS A 175 1.80 -12.32 18.15
C CYS A 175 1.83 -11.48 16.88
N ASN A 176 0.92 -11.78 15.96
CA ASN A 176 0.77 -11.02 14.73
C ASN A 176 -0.40 -10.06 14.87
N ASN A 177 -0.29 -8.90 14.23
CA ASN A 177 -1.31 -7.85 14.24
C ASN A 177 -1.75 -7.47 15.65
N VAL A 178 -0.78 -7.10 16.49
CA VAL A 178 -1.01 -6.74 17.91
C VAL A 178 -1.99 -5.57 18.08
N LEU A 179 -2.06 -4.69 17.07
CA LEU A 179 -2.94 -3.52 17.09
C LEU A 179 -4.37 -3.84 16.67
N ASP A 180 -4.62 -5.06 16.15
CA ASP A 180 -5.93 -5.50 15.62
C ASP A 180 -6.49 -4.55 14.55
N ASP A 181 -5.58 -3.91 13.80
CA ASP A 181 -5.93 -3.02 12.69
C ASP A 181 -6.22 -3.84 11.43
N VAL A 182 -7.23 -3.45 10.68
CA VAL A 182 -7.75 -4.19 9.51
C VAL A 182 -7.93 -3.21 8.35
N ALA A 183 -7.41 -3.57 7.19
CA ALA A 183 -7.62 -2.86 5.94
C ALA A 183 -8.94 -3.28 5.27
#